data_561852fe87feda02978adbc39124ab4b
#
_entry.id   561852fe87feda02978adbc39124ab4b
#
_cell.length_a   1.000
_cell.length_b   1.000
_cell.length_c   1.000
_cell.angle_alpha   90.00
_cell.angle_beta   90.00
_cell.angle_gamma   90.00
#
_symmetry.space_group_name_H-M   'P 1'
#
loop_
_entity.id
_entity.type
_entity.pdbx_description
1 polymer ?
#
loop_
_entity_poly.entity_id
_entity_poly.type
_entity_poly.pdbx_seq_one_letter_code
_entity_poly.pdbx_strand_id
1 'polypeptide(L)'
;MRVKVMQEIYAYHQAQETDVPAAEKRLLKSVDDLYALFVRQLTFWVEVKFFAERRIEENLHKNFPTEEDLHPNLRFVHNRLINALESNKDLQRLQQYYKINWADDREDFIRGFYNRLREYPEYVEYMKSDKDGFAQDKKLLLDVIDNHMPEDELLFDYYADKNLFYYSDYQLGLFLLWKFLNEMDERFDADTLLPPVYKTENEEGNDDKRFLTRLFRETLNHADEYQQLVTANSANWDYDRVALMDKIIIFMALTEFCFFPDIPVKVTINEYIELSKFYSTPESRRYVNGILDKLAEQLKAEGKLVKRGRGLV
;
A
#
# COMPACT_ATOMS: atom_id res chain seq x y z
N MET A 1 -6.43 2.27 4.65
CA MET A 1 -7.58 1.74 5.43
C MET A 1 -8.85 1.62 4.58
N ARG A 2 -9.36 2.67 3.93
CA ARG A 2 -10.60 2.63 3.10
C ARG A 2 -10.59 1.55 2.03
N VAL A 3 -9.47 1.38 1.32
CA VAL A 3 -9.30 0.30 0.30
C VAL A 3 -9.59 -1.08 0.89
N LYS A 4 -9.03 -1.36 2.07
CA LYS A 4 -9.23 -2.67 2.74
C LYS A 4 -10.65 -2.91 3.17
N VAL A 5 -11.34 -1.88 3.68
CA VAL A 5 -12.78 -1.97 4.01
C VAL A 5 -13.60 -2.23 2.76
N MET A 6 -13.32 -1.51 1.67
CA MET A 6 -14.01 -1.69 0.38
C MET A 6 -13.83 -3.11 -0.17
N GLN A 7 -12.61 -3.63 -0.17
CA GLN A 7 -12.30 -4.98 -0.63
C GLN A 7 -13.05 -6.04 0.20
N GLU A 8 -13.05 -5.90 1.53
CA GLU A 8 -13.74 -6.86 2.40
C GLU A 8 -15.27 -6.78 2.27
N ILE A 9 -15.86 -5.59 2.14
CA ILE A 9 -17.30 -5.44 1.88
C ILE A 9 -17.67 -6.09 0.54
N TYR A 10 -16.82 -5.90 -0.50
CA TYR A 10 -17.03 -6.52 -1.79
C TYR A 10 -16.99 -8.05 -1.69
N ALA A 11 -15.99 -8.61 -1.01
CA ALA A 11 -15.86 -10.05 -0.78
C ALA A 11 -17.05 -10.61 0.01
N TYR A 12 -17.47 -9.90 1.07
CA TYR A 12 -18.63 -10.24 1.88
C TYR A 12 -19.93 -10.34 1.05
N HIS A 13 -20.18 -9.35 0.19
CA HIS A 13 -21.33 -9.37 -0.71
C HIS A 13 -21.25 -10.48 -1.78
N GLN A 14 -20.08 -10.68 -2.39
CA GLN A 14 -19.91 -11.73 -3.42
C GLN A 14 -20.08 -13.13 -2.85
N ALA A 15 -19.63 -13.36 -1.63
CA ALA A 15 -19.79 -14.64 -0.94
C ALA A 15 -21.19 -14.84 -0.36
N GLN A 16 -22.07 -13.84 -0.43
CA GLN A 16 -23.38 -13.85 0.24
C GLN A 16 -23.26 -14.22 1.73
N GLU A 17 -22.23 -13.72 2.37
CA GLU A 17 -21.90 -14.04 3.75
C GLU A 17 -22.81 -13.31 4.72
N THR A 18 -23.02 -13.91 5.90
CA THR A 18 -23.83 -13.32 6.98
C THR A 18 -23.04 -13.18 8.30
N ASP A 19 -21.84 -13.76 8.37
CA ASP A 19 -20.98 -13.71 9.56
C ASP A 19 -20.09 -12.45 9.57
N VAL A 20 -20.64 -11.35 10.04
CA VAL A 20 -19.93 -10.06 10.16
C VAL A 20 -18.66 -10.17 11.03
N PRO A 21 -18.66 -10.85 12.20
CA PRO A 21 -17.46 -11.07 12.99
C PRO A 21 -16.34 -11.79 12.24
N ALA A 22 -16.66 -12.82 11.46
CA ALA A 22 -15.67 -13.53 10.65
C ALA A 22 -15.07 -12.64 9.56
N ALA A 23 -15.91 -11.86 8.86
CA ALA A 23 -15.49 -10.89 7.86
C ALA A 23 -14.59 -9.79 8.45
N GLU A 24 -14.92 -9.26 9.62
CA GLU A 24 -14.08 -8.29 10.32
C GLU A 24 -12.71 -8.86 10.70
N LYS A 25 -12.66 -10.11 11.13
CA LYS A 25 -11.39 -10.79 11.42
C LYS A 25 -10.53 -10.90 10.15
N ARG A 26 -11.13 -11.21 8.98
CA ARG A 26 -10.42 -11.24 7.69
C ARG A 26 -9.94 -9.84 7.29
N LEU A 27 -10.77 -8.81 7.48
CA LEU A 27 -10.40 -7.43 7.25
C LEU A 27 -9.14 -7.04 8.04
N LEU A 28 -9.11 -7.32 9.34
CA LEU A 28 -7.95 -7.03 10.18
C LEU A 28 -6.71 -7.81 9.73
N LYS A 29 -6.90 -9.09 9.37
CA LYS A 29 -5.83 -9.92 8.82
C LYS A 29 -5.29 -9.35 7.50
N SER A 30 -6.16 -8.89 6.60
CA SER A 30 -5.73 -8.31 5.31
C SER A 30 -4.90 -7.03 5.46
N VAL A 31 -5.09 -6.26 6.53
CA VAL A 31 -4.24 -5.11 6.86
C VAL A 31 -2.88 -5.56 7.39
N ASP A 32 -2.85 -6.59 8.22
CA ASP A 32 -1.61 -7.19 8.71
C ASP A 32 -0.80 -7.83 7.56
N ASP A 33 -1.46 -8.54 6.65
CA ASP A 33 -0.84 -9.11 5.45
C ASP A 33 -0.26 -8.02 4.52
N LEU A 34 -0.95 -6.88 4.35
CA LEU A 34 -0.41 -5.74 3.60
C LEU A 34 0.87 -5.18 4.26
N TYR A 35 0.89 -5.11 5.59
CA TYR A 35 2.09 -4.68 6.30
C TYR A 35 3.22 -5.71 6.19
N ALA A 36 2.90 -6.99 6.23
CA ALA A 36 3.87 -8.05 5.96
C ALA A 36 4.46 -7.95 4.55
N LEU A 37 3.64 -7.60 3.54
CA LEU A 37 4.12 -7.32 2.19
C LEU A 37 5.09 -6.13 2.16
N PHE A 38 4.75 -5.03 2.83
CA PHE A 38 5.63 -3.87 2.96
C PHE A 38 6.99 -4.24 3.59
N VAL A 39 6.98 -4.98 4.70
CA VAL A 39 8.22 -5.47 5.34
C VAL A 39 9.01 -6.38 4.40
N ARG A 40 8.33 -7.27 3.67
CA ARG A 40 8.97 -8.14 2.68
C ARG A 40 9.63 -7.34 1.56
N GLN A 41 9.00 -6.30 1.07
CA GLN A 41 9.57 -5.41 0.04
C GLN A 41 10.77 -4.61 0.55
N LEU A 42 10.81 -4.19 1.82
CA LEU A 42 11.99 -3.57 2.42
C LEU A 42 13.15 -4.55 2.51
N THR A 43 12.90 -5.76 3.01
CA THR A 43 13.93 -6.81 3.13
C THR A 43 14.38 -7.35 1.78
N PHE A 44 13.56 -7.23 0.73
CA PHE A 44 13.94 -7.56 -0.64
C PHE A 44 15.14 -6.74 -1.13
N TRP A 45 15.17 -5.43 -0.89
CA TRP A 45 16.30 -4.60 -1.27
C TRP A 45 17.58 -4.95 -0.51
N VAL A 46 17.46 -5.30 0.77
CA VAL A 46 18.59 -5.81 1.56
C VAL A 46 19.12 -7.11 0.97
N GLU A 47 18.23 -8.01 0.55
CA GLU A 47 18.60 -9.28 -0.04
C GLU A 47 19.24 -9.14 -1.44
N VAL A 48 18.75 -8.20 -2.27
CA VAL A 48 19.34 -7.87 -3.57
C VAL A 48 20.77 -7.35 -3.38
N LYS A 49 21.01 -6.49 -2.38
CA LYS A 49 22.35 -6.01 -2.03
C LYS A 49 23.25 -7.18 -1.57
N PHE A 50 22.75 -8.01 -0.66
CA PHE A 50 23.50 -9.17 -0.18
C PHE A 50 23.90 -10.11 -1.32
N PHE A 51 22.99 -10.34 -2.27
CA PHE A 51 23.32 -11.11 -3.47
C PHE A 51 24.41 -10.44 -4.32
N ALA A 52 24.36 -9.13 -4.49
CA ALA A 52 25.39 -8.38 -5.21
C ALA A 52 26.77 -8.48 -4.56
N GLU A 53 26.84 -8.37 -3.21
CA GLU A 53 28.09 -8.55 -2.45
C GLU A 53 28.68 -9.95 -2.64
N ARG A 54 27.86 -10.98 -2.47
CA ARG A 54 28.28 -12.37 -2.67
C ARG A 54 28.80 -12.61 -4.09
N ARG A 55 28.12 -12.06 -5.09
CA ARG A 55 28.55 -12.20 -6.49
C ARG A 55 29.87 -11.49 -6.78
N ILE A 56 30.11 -10.34 -6.17
CA ILE A 56 31.42 -9.66 -6.25
C ILE A 56 32.51 -10.55 -5.65
N GLU A 57 32.28 -11.11 -4.49
CA GLU A 57 33.22 -12.01 -3.81
C GLU A 57 33.50 -13.28 -4.65
N GLU A 58 32.46 -13.93 -5.17
CA GLU A 58 32.59 -15.08 -6.07
C GLU A 58 33.42 -14.74 -7.32
N ASN A 59 33.22 -13.57 -7.91
CA ASN A 59 33.94 -13.13 -9.10
C ASN A 59 35.43 -12.87 -8.82
N LEU A 60 35.77 -12.32 -7.66
CA LEU A 60 37.19 -12.14 -7.24
C LEU A 60 37.94 -13.46 -7.16
N HIS A 61 37.25 -14.56 -6.83
CA HIS A 61 37.87 -15.86 -6.60
C HIS A 61 37.72 -16.85 -7.75
N LYS A 62 37.14 -16.41 -8.91
CA LYS A 62 37.05 -17.30 -10.10
C LYS A 62 38.41 -17.56 -10.72
N ASN A 63 38.55 -18.68 -11.43
CA ASN A 63 39.83 -19.12 -11.99
C ASN A 63 40.48 -18.11 -12.97
N PHE A 64 39.72 -17.31 -13.66
CA PHE A 64 40.17 -16.28 -14.62
C PHE A 64 39.37 -14.97 -14.38
N PRO A 65 39.72 -14.20 -13.35
CA PRO A 65 39.09 -12.93 -13.10
C PRO A 65 39.45 -11.90 -14.19
N THR A 66 38.48 -11.08 -14.59
CA THR A 66 38.70 -9.91 -15.45
C THR A 66 39.21 -8.73 -14.63
N GLU A 67 39.67 -7.66 -15.29
CA GLU A 67 40.02 -6.41 -14.59
C GLU A 67 38.84 -5.83 -13.79
N GLU A 68 37.62 -5.94 -14.32
CA GLU A 68 36.40 -5.52 -13.62
C GLU A 68 36.11 -6.38 -12.40
N ASP A 69 36.42 -7.68 -12.43
CA ASP A 69 36.27 -8.57 -11.28
C ASP A 69 37.29 -8.26 -10.18
N LEU A 70 38.53 -7.86 -10.57
CA LEU A 70 39.60 -7.51 -9.63
C LEU A 70 39.41 -6.10 -9.03
N HIS A 71 38.71 -5.21 -9.74
CA HIS A 71 38.40 -3.84 -9.32
C HIS A 71 36.91 -3.54 -9.42
N PRO A 72 36.06 -4.25 -8.63
CA PRO A 72 34.62 -4.12 -8.75
C PRO A 72 34.15 -2.75 -8.32
N ASN A 73 33.13 -2.23 -9.01
CA ASN A 73 32.43 -1.04 -8.54
C ASN A 73 31.52 -1.40 -7.37
N LEU A 74 31.86 -0.93 -6.18
CA LEU A 74 31.18 -1.23 -4.92
C LEU A 74 30.01 -0.27 -4.61
N ARG A 75 29.69 0.65 -5.50
CA ARG A 75 28.75 1.73 -5.23
C ARG A 75 27.38 1.23 -4.79
N PHE A 76 26.81 0.22 -5.47
CA PHE A 76 25.51 -0.34 -5.12
C PHE A 76 25.53 -1.02 -3.74
N VAL A 77 26.55 -1.81 -3.45
CA VAL A 77 26.67 -2.49 -2.14
C VAL A 77 26.97 -1.53 -1.00
N HIS A 78 27.48 -0.34 -1.31
CA HIS A 78 27.67 0.75 -0.36
C HIS A 78 26.48 1.75 -0.31
N ASN A 79 25.37 1.44 -0.97
CA ASN A 79 24.17 2.29 -0.92
C ASN A 79 23.73 2.52 0.54
N ARG A 80 23.79 3.77 0.98
CA ARG A 80 23.56 4.15 2.40
C ARG A 80 22.16 3.83 2.87
N LEU A 81 21.15 3.98 2.00
CA LEU A 81 19.77 3.72 2.33
C LEU A 81 19.54 2.22 2.57
N ILE A 82 20.08 1.35 1.69
CA ILE A 82 19.98 -0.11 1.87
C ILE A 82 20.76 -0.55 3.11
N ASN A 83 21.96 0.02 3.36
CA ASN A 83 22.74 -0.27 4.55
C ASN A 83 22.05 0.16 5.84
N ALA A 84 21.33 1.28 5.82
CA ALA A 84 20.52 1.72 6.95
C ALA A 84 19.35 0.76 7.22
N LEU A 85 18.68 0.25 6.16
CA LEU A 85 17.65 -0.79 6.29
C LEU A 85 18.22 -2.10 6.84
N GLU A 86 19.37 -2.56 6.34
CA GLU A 86 20.03 -3.78 6.79
C GLU A 86 20.37 -3.75 8.27
N SER A 87 20.90 -2.62 8.76
CA SER A 87 21.27 -2.43 10.16
C SER A 87 20.09 -2.17 11.09
N ASN A 88 18.90 -1.90 10.56
CA ASN A 88 17.74 -1.49 11.34
C ASN A 88 17.17 -2.67 12.15
N LYS A 89 17.19 -2.54 13.49
CA LYS A 89 16.77 -3.59 14.44
C LYS A 89 15.27 -3.88 14.38
N ASP A 90 14.46 -2.84 14.11
CA ASP A 90 13.01 -3.03 14.01
C ASP A 90 12.63 -3.78 12.74
N LEU A 91 13.28 -3.49 11.59
CA LEU A 91 13.10 -4.26 10.36
C LEU A 91 13.49 -5.73 10.56
N GLN A 92 14.62 -6.00 11.21
CA GLN A 92 15.07 -7.38 11.53
C GLN A 92 14.06 -8.10 12.45
N ARG A 93 13.53 -7.42 13.47
CA ARG A 93 12.48 -7.94 14.35
C ARG A 93 11.20 -8.27 13.57
N LEU A 94 10.76 -7.38 12.69
CA LEU A 94 9.57 -7.57 11.87
C LEU A 94 9.77 -8.68 10.83
N GLN A 95 10.96 -8.79 10.23
CA GLN A 95 11.30 -9.89 9.34
C GLN A 95 11.15 -11.24 10.03
N GLN A 96 11.63 -11.35 11.29
CA GLN A 96 11.46 -12.56 12.10
C GLN A 96 10.00 -12.81 12.47
N TYR A 97 9.27 -11.76 12.89
CA TYR A 97 7.86 -11.85 13.27
C TYR A 97 6.99 -12.37 12.11
N TYR A 98 7.18 -11.85 10.90
CA TYR A 98 6.47 -12.27 9.69
C TYR A 98 7.09 -13.51 9.02
N LYS A 99 8.14 -14.10 9.61
CA LYS A 99 8.84 -15.30 9.12
C LYS A 99 9.30 -15.14 7.67
N ILE A 100 9.77 -13.96 7.30
CA ILE A 100 10.27 -13.68 5.95
C ILE A 100 11.65 -14.31 5.80
N ASN A 101 11.75 -15.30 4.92
CA ASN A 101 12.98 -15.98 4.57
C ASN A 101 13.22 -15.87 3.07
N TRP A 102 14.46 -15.52 2.68
CA TRP A 102 14.89 -15.37 1.31
C TRP A 102 15.83 -16.50 0.84
N ALA A 103 16.20 -17.43 1.73
CA ALA A 103 17.21 -18.43 1.42
C ALA A 103 16.87 -19.28 0.18
N ASP A 104 15.60 -19.69 0.06
CA ASP A 104 15.13 -20.53 -1.05
C ASP A 104 14.91 -19.73 -2.34
N ASP A 105 14.78 -18.41 -2.24
CA ASP A 105 14.44 -17.54 -3.37
C ASP A 105 15.69 -16.87 -4.00
N ARG A 106 16.89 -16.98 -3.37
CA ARG A 106 18.11 -16.26 -3.77
C ARG A 106 18.61 -16.61 -5.16
N GLU A 107 18.71 -17.90 -5.45
CA GLU A 107 19.41 -18.34 -6.66
C GLU A 107 18.58 -18.13 -7.94
N ASP A 108 17.27 -18.15 -7.85
CA ASP A 108 16.44 -17.98 -9.02
C ASP A 108 15.80 -16.58 -9.06
N PHE A 109 15.08 -16.21 -8.04
CA PHE A 109 14.31 -14.97 -8.03
C PHE A 109 15.18 -13.73 -7.81
N ILE A 110 16.00 -13.70 -6.74
CA ILE A 110 16.85 -12.53 -6.42
C ILE A 110 17.91 -12.34 -7.52
N ARG A 111 18.54 -13.44 -7.98
CA ARG A 111 19.49 -13.39 -9.12
C ARG A 111 18.83 -12.84 -10.37
N GLY A 112 17.62 -13.32 -10.68
CA GLY A 112 16.87 -12.88 -11.86
C GLY A 112 16.58 -11.38 -11.81
N PHE A 113 16.10 -10.88 -10.66
CA PHE A 113 15.87 -9.44 -10.48
C PHE A 113 17.18 -8.63 -10.55
N TYR A 114 18.24 -9.06 -9.85
CA TYR A 114 19.53 -8.35 -9.88
C TYR A 114 20.12 -8.25 -11.29
N ASN A 115 19.97 -9.29 -12.11
CA ASN A 115 20.42 -9.25 -13.48
C ASN A 115 19.66 -8.20 -14.30
N ARG A 116 18.32 -8.11 -14.15
CA ARG A 116 17.51 -7.06 -14.79
C ARG A 116 17.84 -5.67 -14.26
N LEU A 117 18.00 -5.52 -12.94
CA LEU A 117 18.38 -4.26 -12.31
C LEU A 117 19.63 -3.65 -12.93
N ARG A 118 20.63 -4.48 -13.21
CA ARG A 118 21.90 -4.03 -13.84
C ARG A 118 21.72 -3.48 -15.26
N GLU A 119 20.63 -3.82 -15.94
CA GLU A 119 20.30 -3.37 -17.29
C GLU A 119 19.45 -2.08 -17.28
N TYR A 120 18.86 -1.72 -16.14
CA TYR A 120 18.04 -0.51 -16.04
C TYR A 120 18.89 0.76 -16.21
N PRO A 121 18.42 1.72 -17.03
CA PRO A 121 19.17 2.95 -17.27
C PRO A 121 19.57 3.70 -15.99
N GLU A 122 18.69 3.72 -15.01
CA GLU A 122 18.86 4.38 -13.71
C GLU A 122 20.01 3.75 -12.93
N TYR A 123 20.10 2.42 -12.94
CA TYR A 123 21.20 1.70 -12.30
C TYR A 123 22.54 1.96 -13.02
N VAL A 124 22.55 1.90 -14.35
CA VAL A 124 23.75 2.16 -15.16
C VAL A 124 24.25 3.59 -14.95
N GLU A 125 23.36 4.57 -14.93
CA GLU A 125 23.70 5.97 -14.62
C GLU A 125 24.22 6.12 -13.20
N TYR A 126 23.53 5.52 -12.22
CA TYR A 126 23.96 5.53 -10.82
C TYR A 126 25.37 4.98 -10.64
N MET A 127 25.68 3.82 -11.25
CA MET A 127 27.00 3.18 -11.14
C MET A 127 28.14 3.98 -11.78
N LYS A 128 27.85 4.81 -12.80
CA LYS A 128 28.84 5.64 -13.52
C LYS A 128 28.95 7.08 -12.99
N SER A 129 27.99 7.52 -12.20
CA SER A 129 27.91 8.92 -11.76
C SER A 129 29.02 9.27 -10.77
N ASP A 130 29.62 10.44 -10.91
CA ASP A 130 30.53 11.02 -9.91
C ASP A 130 29.79 11.66 -8.71
N LYS A 131 28.47 11.84 -8.82
CA LYS A 131 27.65 12.36 -7.73
C LYS A 131 27.47 11.28 -6.68
N ASP A 132 27.81 11.59 -5.44
CA ASP A 132 27.67 10.70 -4.29
C ASP A 132 26.77 11.32 -3.20
N GLY A 133 26.15 10.48 -2.38
CA GLY A 133 25.35 10.91 -1.22
C GLY A 133 24.03 10.16 -1.07
N PHE A 134 23.44 10.29 0.10
CA PHE A 134 22.19 9.64 0.46
C PHE A 134 21.04 9.94 -0.54
N ALA A 135 20.98 11.17 -1.04
CA ALA A 135 19.96 11.57 -2.02
C ALA A 135 20.08 10.79 -3.35
N GLN A 136 21.31 10.49 -3.79
CA GLN A 136 21.56 9.72 -5.00
C GLN A 136 21.21 8.24 -4.78
N ASP A 137 21.62 7.72 -3.62
CA ASP A 137 21.34 6.35 -3.20
C ASP A 137 19.81 6.10 -3.11
N LYS A 138 19.08 7.04 -2.53
CA LYS A 138 17.61 7.02 -2.45
C LYS A 138 16.96 7.13 -3.82
N LYS A 139 17.43 8.05 -4.66
CA LYS A 139 16.91 8.26 -6.01
C LYS A 139 16.91 6.99 -6.83
N LEU A 140 18.01 6.20 -6.80
CA LEU A 140 18.06 4.92 -7.51
C LEU A 140 16.87 4.02 -7.14
N LEU A 141 16.63 3.83 -5.84
CA LEU A 141 15.54 2.94 -5.39
C LEU A 141 14.18 3.46 -5.80
N LEU A 142 13.93 4.76 -5.62
CA LEU A 142 12.65 5.38 -5.98
C LEU A 142 12.38 5.27 -7.48
N ASP A 143 13.39 5.55 -8.33
CA ASP A 143 13.25 5.46 -9.79
C ASP A 143 12.95 4.02 -10.23
N VAL A 144 13.62 3.01 -9.64
CA VAL A 144 13.36 1.60 -9.96
C VAL A 144 11.97 1.16 -9.49
N ILE A 145 11.54 1.60 -8.32
CA ILE A 145 10.20 1.30 -7.80
C ILE A 145 9.11 1.93 -8.68
N ASP A 146 9.31 3.16 -9.17
CA ASP A 146 8.32 3.84 -10.01
C ASP A 146 8.29 3.30 -11.44
N ASN A 147 9.45 3.07 -12.06
CA ASN A 147 9.54 2.85 -13.50
C ASN A 147 9.52 1.36 -13.88
N HIS A 148 9.90 0.45 -12.98
CA HIS A 148 10.12 -0.95 -13.35
C HIS A 148 9.30 -1.94 -12.52
N MET A 149 9.20 -1.76 -11.19
CA MET A 149 8.53 -2.75 -10.34
C MET A 149 7.02 -2.88 -10.59
N PRO A 150 6.24 -1.82 -10.94
CA PRO A 150 4.81 -1.95 -11.16
C PRO A 150 4.41 -2.86 -12.32
N GLU A 151 5.27 -2.95 -13.35
CA GLU A 151 5.05 -3.74 -14.58
C GLU A 151 5.92 -5.00 -14.64
N ASP A 152 6.69 -5.31 -13.58
CA ASP A 152 7.50 -6.53 -13.51
C ASP A 152 6.62 -7.74 -13.15
N GLU A 153 6.17 -8.46 -14.19
CA GLU A 153 5.32 -9.65 -14.03
C GLU A 153 5.96 -10.73 -13.13
N LEU A 154 7.29 -10.92 -13.20
CA LEU A 154 7.98 -11.91 -12.38
C LEU A 154 7.97 -11.53 -10.89
N LEU A 155 8.10 -10.24 -10.60
CA LEU A 155 7.95 -9.72 -9.24
C LEU A 155 6.52 -9.87 -8.74
N PHE A 156 5.55 -9.51 -9.57
CA PHE A 156 4.13 -9.63 -9.24
C PHE A 156 3.76 -11.08 -8.95
N ASP A 157 4.09 -12.01 -9.84
CA ASP A 157 3.79 -13.44 -9.69
C ASP A 157 4.46 -14.02 -8.43
N TYR A 158 5.72 -13.67 -8.19
CA TYR A 158 6.42 -14.10 -6.97
C TYR A 158 5.67 -13.69 -5.70
N TYR A 159 5.22 -12.44 -5.60
CA TYR A 159 4.49 -11.98 -4.42
C TYR A 159 3.10 -12.63 -4.35
N ALA A 160 2.38 -12.75 -5.46
CA ALA A 160 1.08 -13.39 -5.52
C ALA A 160 1.09 -14.84 -5.04
N ASP A 161 2.15 -15.58 -5.36
CA ASP A 161 2.34 -16.97 -4.91
C ASP A 161 2.61 -17.08 -3.40
N LYS A 162 3.16 -16.06 -2.76
CA LYS A 162 3.43 -16.09 -1.32
C LYS A 162 2.17 -15.89 -0.46
N ASN A 163 1.22 -15.10 -0.93
CA ASN A 163 -0.03 -14.86 -0.21
C ASN A 163 -1.12 -14.36 -1.17
N LEU A 164 -2.31 -14.94 -1.11
CA LEU A 164 -3.45 -14.59 -1.95
C LEU A 164 -3.80 -13.08 -1.91
N PHE A 165 -3.66 -12.45 -0.74
CA PHE A 165 -3.93 -11.00 -0.61
C PHE A 165 -2.88 -10.14 -1.35
N TYR A 166 -1.66 -10.65 -1.55
CA TYR A 166 -0.61 -9.87 -2.24
C TYR A 166 -0.95 -9.62 -3.70
N TYR A 167 -1.75 -10.49 -4.33
CA TYR A 167 -2.26 -10.26 -5.68
C TYR A 167 -2.98 -8.91 -5.80
N SER A 168 -3.90 -8.62 -4.89
CA SER A 168 -4.66 -7.36 -4.90
C SER A 168 -3.93 -6.18 -4.26
N ASP A 169 -2.90 -6.47 -3.45
CA ASP A 169 -2.20 -5.47 -2.64
C ASP A 169 -0.85 -5.04 -3.23
N TYR A 170 -0.38 -5.69 -4.28
CA TYR A 170 0.95 -5.46 -4.82
C TYR A 170 1.22 -3.97 -5.12
N GLN A 171 0.35 -3.32 -5.87
CA GLN A 171 0.47 -1.90 -6.21
C GLN A 171 0.39 -1.00 -4.99
N LEU A 172 -0.49 -1.32 -4.04
CA LEU A 172 -0.59 -0.60 -2.77
C LEU A 172 0.67 -0.79 -1.92
N GLY A 173 1.23 -2.00 -1.91
CA GLY A 173 2.50 -2.30 -1.26
C GLY A 173 3.66 -1.49 -1.84
N LEU A 174 3.78 -1.42 -3.17
CA LEU A 174 4.79 -0.59 -3.84
C LEU A 174 4.62 0.90 -3.51
N PHE A 175 3.39 1.39 -3.47
CA PHE A 175 3.12 2.78 -3.07
C PHE A 175 3.57 3.04 -1.62
N LEU A 176 3.30 2.13 -0.68
CA LEU A 176 3.73 2.27 0.71
C LEU A 176 5.25 2.21 0.83
N LEU A 177 5.91 1.31 0.09
CA LEU A 177 7.36 1.20 0.00
C LEU A 177 7.96 2.52 -0.52
N TRP A 178 7.48 2.99 -1.67
CA TRP A 178 7.95 4.24 -2.27
C TRP A 178 7.79 5.42 -1.31
N LYS A 179 6.60 5.56 -0.72
CA LYS A 179 6.32 6.63 0.24
C LYS A 179 7.26 6.61 1.43
N PHE A 180 7.46 5.44 2.03
CA PHE A 180 8.36 5.29 3.18
C PHE A 180 9.80 5.67 2.81
N LEU A 181 10.33 5.12 1.71
CA LEU A 181 11.68 5.43 1.25
C LEU A 181 11.85 6.90 0.86
N ASN A 182 10.81 7.52 0.28
CA ASN A 182 10.83 8.94 -0.06
C ASN A 182 10.86 9.86 1.18
N GLU A 183 10.17 9.48 2.26
CA GLU A 183 10.17 10.18 3.54
C GLU A 183 11.45 9.92 4.37
N MET A 184 12.18 8.85 4.09
CA MET A 184 13.40 8.47 4.78
C MET A 184 14.53 9.47 4.52
N ASP A 185 15.27 9.85 5.54
CA ASP A 185 16.43 10.76 5.45
C ASP A 185 17.66 10.18 6.17
N GLU A 186 18.76 10.92 6.20
CA GLU A 186 20.03 10.48 6.79
C GLU A 186 19.98 10.23 8.31
N ARG A 187 18.89 10.60 8.98
CA ARG A 187 18.68 10.35 10.43
C ARG A 187 18.11 8.96 10.69
N PHE A 188 17.64 8.28 9.64
CA PHE A 188 17.18 6.91 9.77
C PHE A 188 18.38 6.00 10.09
N ASP A 189 18.32 5.31 11.22
CA ASP A 189 19.40 4.51 11.77
C ASP A 189 18.92 3.13 12.28
N ALA A 190 19.83 2.43 12.94
CA ALA A 190 19.60 1.09 13.49
C ALA A 190 18.48 1.04 14.54
N ASP A 191 18.21 2.13 15.25
CA ASP A 191 17.24 2.21 16.35
C ASP A 191 15.93 2.91 15.95
N THR A 192 15.84 3.43 14.73
CA THR A 192 14.64 4.08 14.21
C THR A 192 13.52 3.06 14.02
N LEU A 193 12.35 3.31 14.64
CA LEU A 193 11.20 2.43 14.47
C LEU A 193 10.55 2.62 13.11
N LEU A 194 10.12 1.52 12.50
CA LEU A 194 9.29 1.55 11.30
C LEU A 194 7.87 2.07 11.61
N PRO A 195 7.16 2.65 10.64
CA PRO A 195 5.79 3.06 10.85
C PRO A 195 4.94 1.90 11.38
N PRO A 196 4.13 2.10 12.41
CA PRO A 196 3.28 1.04 12.93
C PRO A 196 2.17 0.68 11.93
N VAL A 197 1.65 -0.55 11.99
CA VAL A 197 0.50 -1.01 11.18
C VAL A 197 -0.70 -0.07 11.32
N TYR A 198 -0.99 0.31 12.56
CA TYR A 198 -2.05 1.25 12.89
C TYR A 198 -1.46 2.48 13.58
N LYS A 199 -1.75 3.65 13.07
CA LYS A 199 -1.38 4.90 13.71
C LYS A 199 -2.25 5.13 14.94
N THR A 200 -1.62 5.67 15.98
CA THR A 200 -2.26 6.07 17.23
C THR A 200 -2.00 7.56 17.42
N GLU A 201 -3.03 8.39 17.41
CA GLU A 201 -2.90 9.83 17.67
C GLU A 201 -3.06 10.16 19.17
N ASN A 202 -3.64 9.25 19.98
CA ASN A 202 -3.96 9.47 21.39
C ASN A 202 -3.51 8.32 22.28
N GLU A 203 -3.40 8.55 23.58
CA GLU A 203 -3.08 7.54 24.60
C GLU A 203 -4.11 6.39 24.68
N GLU A 204 -5.35 6.60 24.20
CA GLU A 204 -6.41 5.58 24.14
C GLU A 204 -6.24 4.53 23.04
N GLY A 205 -5.28 4.72 22.13
CA GLY A 205 -4.72 3.75 21.18
C GLY A 205 -5.60 3.31 20.01
N ASN A 206 -4.94 3.00 18.86
CA ASN A 206 -5.51 2.34 17.68
C ASN A 206 -6.64 3.08 16.93
N ASP A 207 -6.50 4.38 16.68
CA ASP A 207 -7.48 5.17 15.94
C ASP A 207 -7.74 4.61 14.53
N ASP A 208 -6.71 4.18 13.82
CA ASP A 208 -6.84 3.55 12.50
C ASP A 208 -7.62 2.23 12.57
N LYS A 209 -7.42 1.43 13.61
CA LYS A 209 -8.15 0.17 13.80
C LYS A 209 -9.62 0.41 14.13
N ARG A 210 -9.90 1.40 14.98
CA ARG A 210 -11.27 1.82 15.29
C ARG A 210 -11.97 2.38 14.04
N PHE A 211 -11.27 3.22 13.26
CA PHE A 211 -11.78 3.74 12.00
C PHE A 211 -12.14 2.58 11.05
N LEU A 212 -11.22 1.65 10.84
CA LEU A 212 -11.38 0.50 9.96
C LEU A 212 -12.60 -0.35 10.33
N THR A 213 -12.66 -0.79 11.59
CA THR A 213 -13.73 -1.69 12.07
C THR A 213 -15.07 -1.00 12.14
N ARG A 214 -15.11 0.27 12.54
CA ARG A 214 -16.35 1.06 12.58
C ARG A 214 -16.88 1.35 11.18
N LEU A 215 -16.01 1.75 10.23
CA LEU A 215 -16.40 1.98 8.85
C LEU A 215 -17.00 0.71 8.25
N PHE A 216 -16.37 -0.44 8.46
CA PHE A 216 -16.87 -1.73 7.99
C PHE A 216 -18.26 -2.07 8.56
N ARG A 217 -18.37 -2.08 9.89
CA ARG A 217 -19.62 -2.45 10.58
C ARG A 217 -20.78 -1.52 10.24
N GLU A 218 -20.56 -0.20 10.34
CA GLU A 218 -21.63 0.77 10.10
C GLU A 218 -22.08 0.80 8.63
N THR A 219 -21.16 0.52 7.68
CA THR A 219 -21.53 0.41 6.26
C THR A 219 -22.47 -0.79 6.04
N LEU A 220 -22.17 -1.94 6.64
CA LEU A 220 -23.03 -3.12 6.52
C LEU A 220 -24.36 -2.94 7.27
N ASN A 221 -24.34 -2.38 8.47
CA ASN A 221 -25.53 -2.19 9.29
C ASN A 221 -26.55 -1.23 8.66
N HIS A 222 -26.10 -0.24 7.89
CA HIS A 222 -26.94 0.78 7.28
C HIS A 222 -27.13 0.58 5.77
N ALA A 223 -26.72 -0.56 5.19
CA ALA A 223 -26.77 -0.81 3.76
C ALA A 223 -28.16 -0.60 3.15
N ASP A 224 -29.23 -1.11 3.80
CA ASP A 224 -30.62 -0.98 3.33
C ASP A 224 -31.09 0.48 3.37
N GLU A 225 -30.75 1.24 4.41
CA GLU A 225 -31.07 2.67 4.52
C GLU A 225 -30.36 3.46 3.42
N TYR A 226 -29.08 3.17 3.18
CA TYR A 226 -28.30 3.83 2.15
C TYR A 226 -28.82 3.49 0.75
N GLN A 227 -29.22 2.25 0.51
CA GLN A 227 -29.84 1.86 -0.75
C GLN A 227 -31.10 2.70 -1.03
N GLN A 228 -31.98 2.84 -0.06
CA GLN A 228 -33.21 3.65 -0.19
C GLN A 228 -32.86 5.12 -0.47
N LEU A 229 -31.88 5.67 0.27
CA LEU A 229 -31.45 7.05 0.13
C LEU A 229 -30.85 7.33 -1.26
N VAL A 230 -29.98 6.43 -1.76
CA VAL A 230 -29.37 6.54 -3.09
C VAL A 230 -30.43 6.40 -4.18
N THR A 231 -31.32 5.42 -4.08
CA THR A 231 -32.40 5.20 -5.04
C THR A 231 -33.31 6.43 -5.16
N ALA A 232 -33.73 7.02 -4.05
CA ALA A 232 -34.56 8.23 -4.03
C ALA A 232 -33.87 9.46 -4.68
N ASN A 233 -32.54 9.47 -4.73
CA ASN A 233 -31.74 10.56 -5.28
C ASN A 233 -31.21 10.33 -6.68
N SER A 234 -31.39 9.12 -7.23
CA SER A 234 -30.87 8.69 -8.55
C SER A 234 -31.89 8.87 -9.68
N ALA A 235 -32.61 10.01 -9.74
CA ALA A 235 -33.69 10.23 -10.69
C ALA A 235 -33.34 9.99 -12.18
N ASN A 236 -32.05 10.07 -12.55
CA ASN A 236 -31.57 9.87 -13.92
C ASN A 236 -30.75 8.58 -14.11
N TRP A 237 -30.63 7.76 -13.06
CA TRP A 237 -29.84 6.53 -13.08
C TRP A 237 -30.66 5.41 -12.44
N ASP A 238 -30.78 4.32 -13.19
CA ASP A 238 -31.40 3.09 -12.69
C ASP A 238 -30.44 2.46 -11.66
N TYR A 239 -30.82 2.47 -10.39
CA TYR A 239 -29.99 1.92 -9.30
C TYR A 239 -29.57 0.48 -9.54
N ASP A 240 -30.41 -0.33 -10.20
CA ASP A 240 -30.10 -1.74 -10.46
C ASP A 240 -28.95 -1.91 -11.45
N ARG A 241 -28.68 -0.88 -12.26
CA ARG A 241 -27.55 -0.86 -13.20
C ARG A 241 -26.25 -0.31 -12.60
N VAL A 242 -26.30 0.26 -11.39
CA VAL A 242 -25.10 0.76 -10.73
C VAL A 242 -24.24 -0.43 -10.32
N ALA A 243 -22.96 -0.42 -10.68
CA ALA A 243 -22.01 -1.49 -10.34
C ALA A 243 -21.91 -1.67 -8.82
N LEU A 244 -21.74 -2.91 -8.37
CA LEU A 244 -21.61 -3.22 -6.93
C LEU A 244 -20.51 -2.39 -6.27
N MET A 245 -19.38 -2.22 -6.95
CA MET A 245 -18.26 -1.45 -6.43
C MET A 245 -18.65 0.01 -6.17
N ASP A 246 -19.42 0.64 -7.10
CA ASP A 246 -19.88 2.01 -6.93
C ASP A 246 -20.86 2.16 -5.76
N LYS A 247 -21.75 1.17 -5.59
CA LYS A 247 -22.67 1.09 -4.44
C LYS A 247 -21.88 1.05 -3.13
N ILE A 248 -20.85 0.20 -3.05
CA ILE A 248 -19.99 0.08 -1.86
C ILE A 248 -19.27 1.40 -1.57
N ILE A 249 -18.67 2.03 -2.58
CA ILE A 249 -17.97 3.31 -2.45
C ILE A 249 -18.93 4.38 -1.90
N ILE A 250 -20.14 4.48 -2.44
CA ILE A 250 -21.13 5.45 -1.99
C ILE A 250 -21.58 5.15 -0.55
N PHE A 251 -21.84 3.89 -0.20
CA PHE A 251 -22.28 3.51 1.13
C PHE A 251 -21.21 3.79 2.20
N MET A 252 -19.95 3.49 1.88
CA MET A 252 -18.82 3.83 2.75
C MET A 252 -18.71 5.36 2.95
N ALA A 253 -18.89 6.15 1.90
CA ALA A 253 -18.88 7.61 2.01
C ALA A 253 -20.03 8.14 2.88
N LEU A 254 -21.25 7.60 2.72
CA LEU A 254 -22.40 7.91 3.58
C LEU A 254 -22.14 7.55 5.04
N THR A 255 -21.53 6.39 5.28
CA THR A 255 -21.10 5.99 6.63
C THR A 255 -20.12 7.02 7.22
N GLU A 256 -19.14 7.45 6.44
CA GLU A 256 -18.16 8.43 6.90
C GLU A 256 -18.78 9.81 7.15
N PHE A 257 -19.79 10.20 6.35
CA PHE A 257 -20.57 11.42 6.60
C PHE A 257 -21.28 11.37 7.95
N CYS A 258 -21.97 10.27 8.25
CA CYS A 258 -22.84 10.17 9.41
C CYS A 258 -22.12 9.79 10.71
N PHE A 259 -21.09 8.94 10.62
CA PHE A 259 -20.48 8.31 11.80
C PHE A 259 -19.08 8.83 12.15
N PHE A 260 -18.46 9.66 11.29
CA PHE A 260 -17.12 10.20 11.52
C PHE A 260 -17.14 11.74 11.54
N PRO A 261 -17.59 12.31 12.66
CA PRO A 261 -17.81 13.77 12.75
C PRO A 261 -16.53 14.61 12.60
N ASP A 262 -15.37 14.05 12.89
CA ASP A 262 -14.08 14.75 12.83
C ASP A 262 -13.45 14.75 11.43
N ILE A 263 -14.05 14.04 10.45
CA ILE A 263 -13.61 14.03 9.05
C ILE A 263 -14.44 15.03 8.25
N PRO A 264 -13.80 16.04 7.59
CA PRO A 264 -14.52 16.99 6.75
C PRO A 264 -15.24 16.32 5.58
N VAL A 265 -16.41 16.85 5.22
CA VAL A 265 -17.20 16.33 4.08
C VAL A 265 -16.41 16.31 2.78
N LYS A 266 -15.67 17.41 2.50
CA LYS A 266 -14.84 17.53 1.31
C LYS A 266 -13.72 16.47 1.26
N VAL A 267 -13.13 16.16 2.42
CA VAL A 267 -12.10 15.12 2.51
C VAL A 267 -12.72 13.76 2.18
N THR A 268 -13.86 13.43 2.78
CA THR A 268 -14.59 12.19 2.46
C THR A 268 -14.88 12.10 0.97
N ILE A 269 -15.49 13.12 0.36
CA ILE A 269 -15.81 13.13 -1.07
C ILE A 269 -14.55 12.88 -1.90
N ASN A 270 -13.47 13.62 -1.66
CA ASN A 270 -12.22 13.47 -2.40
C ASN A 270 -11.64 12.06 -2.29
N GLU A 271 -11.60 11.49 -1.09
CA GLU A 271 -11.08 10.13 -0.86
C GLU A 271 -11.87 9.06 -1.63
N TYR A 272 -13.21 9.16 -1.63
CA TYR A 272 -14.04 8.17 -2.35
C TYR A 272 -14.07 8.41 -3.87
N ILE A 273 -13.87 9.63 -4.35
CA ILE A 273 -13.62 9.91 -5.76
C ILE A 273 -12.27 9.29 -6.19
N GLU A 274 -11.22 9.43 -5.39
CA GLU A 274 -9.94 8.79 -5.68
C GLU A 274 -10.08 7.26 -5.73
N LEU A 275 -10.81 6.64 -4.79
CA LEU A 275 -11.11 5.21 -4.85
C LEU A 275 -11.82 4.83 -6.16
N SER A 276 -12.80 5.62 -6.58
CA SER A 276 -13.54 5.34 -7.82
C SER A 276 -12.68 5.41 -9.08
N LYS A 277 -11.57 6.15 -9.06
CA LYS A 277 -10.62 6.20 -10.19
C LYS A 277 -9.92 4.87 -10.44
N PHE A 278 -9.63 4.13 -9.37
CA PHE A 278 -8.89 2.87 -9.44
C PHE A 278 -9.80 1.65 -9.54
N TYR A 279 -11.01 1.72 -9.00
CA TYR A 279 -11.89 0.56 -8.84
C TYR A 279 -13.19 0.65 -9.62
N SER A 280 -13.38 1.74 -10.40
CA SER A 280 -14.59 1.95 -11.18
C SER A 280 -14.33 2.56 -12.56
N THR A 281 -15.39 2.72 -13.40
CA THR A 281 -15.26 3.31 -14.74
C THR A 281 -15.21 4.84 -14.69
N PRO A 282 -14.72 5.52 -15.76
CA PRO A 282 -14.75 6.98 -15.86
C PRO A 282 -16.17 7.58 -15.75
N GLU A 283 -17.18 6.89 -16.26
CA GLU A 283 -18.60 7.28 -16.17
C GLU A 283 -19.08 7.18 -14.72
N SER A 284 -18.78 6.08 -14.06
CA SER A 284 -19.13 5.84 -12.65
C SER A 284 -18.56 6.90 -11.73
N ARG A 285 -17.33 7.36 -11.97
CA ARG A 285 -16.70 8.43 -11.19
C ARG A 285 -17.53 9.73 -11.19
N ARG A 286 -18.07 10.12 -12.36
CA ARG A 286 -18.95 11.28 -12.44
C ARG A 286 -20.24 11.09 -11.66
N TYR A 287 -20.80 9.89 -11.73
CA TYR A 287 -21.97 9.52 -10.96
C TYR A 287 -21.69 9.56 -9.46
N VAL A 288 -20.63 8.90 -8.99
CA VAL A 288 -20.23 8.88 -7.56
C VAL A 288 -20.03 10.31 -7.05
N ASN A 289 -19.32 11.16 -7.77
CA ASN A 289 -19.14 12.56 -7.37
C ASN A 289 -20.47 13.31 -7.25
N GLY A 290 -21.30 13.26 -8.29
CA GLY A 290 -22.59 13.98 -8.31
C GLY A 290 -23.57 13.49 -7.25
N ILE A 291 -23.62 12.18 -6.99
CA ILE A 291 -24.51 11.62 -5.97
C ILE A 291 -24.03 11.95 -4.55
N LEU A 292 -22.73 11.92 -4.28
CA LEU A 292 -22.17 12.24 -2.97
C LEU A 292 -22.39 13.71 -2.60
N ASP A 293 -22.19 14.63 -3.54
CA ASP A 293 -22.47 16.06 -3.33
C ASP A 293 -23.94 16.27 -2.94
N LYS A 294 -24.86 15.69 -3.73
CA LYS A 294 -26.30 15.80 -3.47
C LYS A 294 -26.74 15.22 -2.13
N LEU A 295 -26.20 14.03 -1.79
CA LEU A 295 -26.52 13.36 -0.55
C LEU A 295 -25.94 14.10 0.67
N ALA A 296 -24.74 14.70 0.53
CA ALA A 296 -24.16 15.52 1.60
C ALA A 296 -25.02 16.75 1.90
N GLU A 297 -25.54 17.43 0.86
CA GLU A 297 -26.46 18.58 1.03
C GLU A 297 -27.77 18.15 1.70
N GLN A 298 -28.37 17.04 1.26
CA GLN A 298 -29.60 16.52 1.86
C GLN A 298 -29.40 16.16 3.33
N LEU A 299 -28.37 15.37 3.66
CA LEU A 299 -28.09 14.96 5.04
C LEU A 299 -27.80 16.16 5.95
N LYS A 300 -27.19 17.20 5.40
CA LYS A 300 -26.99 18.47 6.11
C LYS A 300 -28.32 19.18 6.39
N ALA A 301 -29.20 19.26 5.41
CA ALA A 301 -30.53 19.86 5.56
C ALA A 301 -31.40 19.10 6.55
N GLU A 302 -31.29 17.75 6.60
CA GLU A 302 -31.99 16.89 7.55
C GLU A 302 -31.34 16.88 8.96
N GLY A 303 -30.22 17.58 9.18
CA GLY A 303 -29.52 17.59 10.46
C GLY A 303 -28.81 16.28 10.81
N LYS A 304 -28.72 15.34 9.86
CA LYS A 304 -28.04 14.05 10.04
C LYS A 304 -26.53 14.13 9.84
N LEU A 305 -26.04 15.17 9.16
CA LEU A 305 -24.63 15.42 8.93
C LEU A 305 -24.09 16.37 10.00
N VAL A 306 -23.65 15.81 11.12
CA VAL A 306 -23.08 16.59 12.24
C VAL A 306 -21.56 16.48 12.20
N LYS A 307 -20.90 17.58 11.82
CA LYS A 307 -19.44 17.68 11.82
C LYS A 307 -18.96 18.55 13.00
N ARG A 308 -17.80 18.21 13.58
CA ARG A 308 -17.20 18.91 14.73
C ARG A 308 -15.67 18.90 14.62
N GLY A 309 -15.04 19.77 15.40
CA GLY A 309 -13.59 19.84 15.41
C GLY A 309 -12.99 20.04 14.01
N ARG A 310 -12.09 19.16 13.61
CA ARG A 310 -11.49 19.14 12.26
C ARG A 310 -12.51 18.93 11.13
N GLY A 311 -13.66 18.32 11.42
CA GLY A 311 -14.71 18.07 10.45
C GLY A 311 -15.44 19.32 9.93
N LEU A 312 -15.24 20.48 10.57
CA LEU A 312 -15.89 21.74 10.20
C LEU A 312 -15.15 22.49 9.08
N VAL A 313 -13.94 22.09 8.74
CA VAL A 313 -13.10 22.69 7.70
C VAL A 313 -13.36 22.00 6.37
#